data_ffda3dddd8a53591e013cb0268961704
#
_entry.id   ffda3dddd8a53591e013cb0268961704
#
_cell.length_a   1.000
_cell.length_b   1.000
_cell.length_c   1.000
_cell.angle_alpha   90.00
_cell.angle_beta   90.00
_cell.angle_gamma   90.00
#
_symmetry.space_group_name_H-M   'P 1'
#
loop_
_entity.id
_entity.type
_entity.pdbx_description
1 polymer ?
#
loop_
_entity_poly.entity_id
_entity_poly.type
_entity_poly.pdbx_seq_one_letter_code
_entity_poly.pdbx_strand_id
1 'polypeptide(L)'
;MTTRVLICDDQSLVRSGFRMIIEARAGLEVAGEAEDGRQAIALARDTDPDVILMDVRMPNLDGIEATRQIVASGSRARILVLTTYDADEYVYAAIQAGASGFLLKDAQPAQLVEAIQVIAAGDALLAPSVTRRLLAQFARALPAKQTTTPPALSELTARETEVLRLLANGLSNAELAQRLFVSEATVKSHVSSLLRKLGLRDRVQAVILAYEAGLVTPGPQPGDPV
;
A
#
# COMPACT_ATOMS: atom_id res chain seq x y z
N MET A 1 -16.22 -3.18 -14.70
CA MET A 1 -15.32 -4.31 -14.33
C MET A 1 -15.60 -4.63 -12.88
N THR A 2 -15.64 -5.90 -12.51
CA THR A 2 -15.83 -6.35 -11.12
C THR A 2 -14.46 -6.56 -10.48
N THR A 3 -14.23 -5.99 -9.31
CA THR A 3 -12.99 -6.16 -8.55
C THR A 3 -13.04 -7.47 -7.76
N ARG A 4 -12.07 -8.34 -7.99
CA ARG A 4 -11.95 -9.68 -7.40
C ARG A 4 -11.10 -9.61 -6.15
N VAL A 5 -11.66 -10.03 -5.00
CA VAL A 5 -11.05 -9.89 -3.69
C VAL A 5 -10.79 -11.26 -3.07
N LEU A 6 -9.53 -11.56 -2.73
CA LEU A 6 -9.15 -12.73 -1.93
C LEU A 6 -9.11 -12.33 -0.45
N ILE A 7 -9.73 -13.11 0.42
CA ILE A 7 -9.80 -12.86 1.87
C ILE A 7 -8.88 -13.86 2.59
N CYS A 8 -7.89 -13.36 3.32
CA CYS A 8 -6.91 -14.18 4.06
C CYS A 8 -6.91 -13.79 5.53
N ASP A 9 -7.47 -14.67 6.39
CA ASP A 9 -7.60 -14.48 7.83
C ASP A 9 -7.78 -15.86 8.49
N ASP A 10 -7.19 -16.12 9.64
CA ASP A 10 -7.33 -17.41 10.33
C ASP A 10 -8.70 -17.58 11.01
N GLN A 11 -9.39 -16.47 11.30
CA GLN A 11 -10.68 -16.45 12.00
C GLN A 11 -11.85 -16.56 11.01
N SER A 12 -12.54 -17.67 11.01
CA SER A 12 -13.68 -17.92 10.10
C SER A 12 -14.80 -16.88 10.23
N LEU A 13 -15.05 -16.37 11.43
CA LEU A 13 -16.07 -15.33 11.67
C LEU A 13 -15.69 -14.02 10.97
N VAL A 14 -14.41 -13.65 11.01
CA VAL A 14 -13.89 -12.45 10.36
C VAL A 14 -14.00 -12.59 8.84
N ARG A 15 -13.59 -13.76 8.28
CA ARG A 15 -13.74 -14.03 6.85
C ARG A 15 -15.21 -13.93 6.40
N SER A 16 -16.12 -14.54 7.16
CA SER A 16 -17.57 -14.46 6.87
C SER A 16 -18.08 -13.02 6.91
N GLY A 17 -17.62 -12.21 7.87
CA GLY A 17 -17.98 -10.80 7.97
C GLY A 17 -17.50 -10.00 6.75
N PHE A 18 -16.25 -10.17 6.34
CA PHE A 18 -15.72 -9.51 5.15
C PHE A 18 -16.41 -9.97 3.86
N ARG A 19 -16.70 -11.27 3.72
CA ARG A 19 -17.48 -11.80 2.60
C ARG A 19 -18.81 -11.08 2.48
N MET A 20 -19.58 -10.99 3.57
CA MET A 20 -20.89 -10.32 3.58
C MET A 20 -20.77 -8.85 3.13
N ILE A 21 -19.75 -8.13 3.59
CA ILE A 21 -19.51 -6.71 3.22
C ILE A 21 -19.19 -6.59 1.72
N ILE A 22 -18.34 -7.47 1.20
CA ILE A 22 -17.90 -7.45 -0.20
C ILE A 22 -19.06 -7.83 -1.12
N GLU A 23 -19.77 -8.92 -0.85
CA GLU A 23 -20.88 -9.42 -1.68
C GLU A 23 -22.09 -8.48 -1.66
N ALA A 24 -22.27 -7.70 -0.60
CA ALA A 24 -23.32 -6.67 -0.56
C ALA A 24 -23.04 -5.47 -1.46
N ARG A 25 -21.85 -5.38 -2.08
CA ARG A 25 -21.46 -4.21 -2.88
C ARG A 25 -21.34 -4.54 -4.36
N ALA A 26 -22.16 -3.88 -5.18
CA ALA A 26 -22.06 -4.03 -6.63
C ALA A 26 -20.63 -3.65 -7.13
N GLY A 27 -20.09 -4.49 -8.00
CA GLY A 27 -18.75 -4.31 -8.55
C GLY A 27 -17.61 -4.90 -7.72
N LEU A 28 -17.91 -5.59 -6.61
CA LEU A 28 -16.95 -6.40 -5.85
C LEU A 28 -17.40 -7.87 -5.85
N GLU A 29 -16.46 -8.81 -5.86
CA GLU A 29 -16.71 -10.24 -5.69
C GLU A 29 -15.60 -10.92 -4.90
N VAL A 30 -15.94 -11.97 -4.16
CA VAL A 30 -14.95 -12.77 -3.42
C VAL A 30 -14.36 -13.82 -4.36
N ALA A 31 -13.07 -13.73 -4.63
CA ALA A 31 -12.31 -14.66 -5.46
C ALA A 31 -11.95 -15.96 -4.74
N GLY A 32 -11.87 -15.90 -3.40
CA GLY A 32 -11.55 -17.05 -2.54
C GLY A 32 -11.32 -16.65 -1.09
N GLU A 33 -11.13 -17.66 -0.24
CA GLU A 33 -10.79 -17.49 1.17
C GLU A 33 -9.61 -18.39 1.55
N ALA A 34 -8.68 -17.85 2.34
CA ALA A 34 -7.54 -18.57 2.91
C ALA A 34 -7.53 -18.42 4.43
N GLU A 35 -7.12 -19.46 5.14
CA GLU A 35 -6.99 -19.47 6.59
C GLU A 35 -5.53 -19.39 7.07
N ASP A 36 -4.58 -19.45 6.15
CA ASP A 36 -3.15 -19.27 6.41
C ASP A 36 -2.41 -18.69 5.18
N GLY A 37 -1.17 -18.30 5.39
CA GLY A 37 -0.35 -17.68 4.33
C GLY A 37 -0.01 -18.63 3.17
N ARG A 38 0.05 -19.95 3.39
CA ARG A 38 0.34 -20.93 2.33
C ARG A 38 -0.84 -21.06 1.38
N GLN A 39 -2.05 -21.13 1.94
CA GLN A 39 -3.27 -21.12 1.14
C GLN A 39 -3.43 -19.78 0.41
N ALA A 40 -3.11 -18.65 1.07
CA ALA A 40 -3.14 -17.33 0.46
C ALA A 40 -2.26 -17.25 -0.79
N ILE A 41 -1.02 -17.79 -0.75
CA ILE A 41 -0.10 -17.81 -1.88
C ILE A 41 -0.66 -18.69 -3.01
N ALA A 42 -1.18 -19.87 -2.70
CA ALA A 42 -1.74 -20.78 -3.69
C ALA A 42 -2.95 -20.15 -4.40
N LEU A 43 -3.90 -19.62 -3.62
CA LEU A 43 -5.11 -18.99 -4.15
C LEU A 43 -4.82 -17.69 -4.90
N ALA A 44 -3.84 -16.88 -4.47
CA ALA A 44 -3.44 -15.69 -5.20
C ALA A 44 -2.97 -16.02 -6.63
N ARG A 45 -2.25 -17.13 -6.80
CA ARG A 45 -1.80 -17.61 -8.12
C ARG A 45 -2.96 -18.18 -8.93
N ASP A 46 -3.82 -18.99 -8.30
CA ASP A 46 -4.85 -19.76 -9.01
C ASP A 46 -6.06 -18.91 -9.38
N THR A 47 -6.36 -17.86 -8.59
CA THR A 47 -7.54 -17.01 -8.82
C THR A 47 -7.21 -15.64 -9.45
N ASP A 48 -5.94 -15.24 -9.50
CA ASP A 48 -5.47 -13.92 -10.00
C ASP A 48 -6.38 -12.75 -9.50
N PRO A 49 -6.45 -12.52 -8.18
CA PRO A 49 -7.32 -11.48 -7.62
C PRO A 49 -6.75 -10.08 -7.89
N ASP A 50 -7.62 -9.07 -7.93
CA ASP A 50 -7.22 -7.67 -8.01
C ASP A 50 -6.69 -7.15 -6.67
N VAL A 51 -7.37 -7.57 -5.57
CA VAL A 51 -7.04 -7.16 -4.19
C VAL A 51 -7.00 -8.39 -3.28
N ILE A 52 -6.04 -8.40 -2.38
CA ILE A 52 -5.93 -9.39 -1.30
C ILE A 52 -6.09 -8.67 0.03
N LEU A 53 -7.10 -9.04 0.81
CA LEU A 53 -7.20 -8.69 2.23
C LEU A 53 -6.34 -9.67 3.00
N MET A 54 -5.28 -9.21 3.66
CA MET A 54 -4.28 -10.07 4.29
C MET A 54 -4.18 -9.78 5.79
N ASP A 55 -4.58 -10.73 6.62
CA ASP A 55 -4.27 -10.64 8.05
C ASP A 55 -2.78 -10.78 8.29
N VAL A 56 -2.26 -10.05 9.27
CA VAL A 56 -0.85 -10.14 9.69
C VAL A 56 -0.55 -11.47 10.36
N ARG A 57 -1.42 -11.89 11.28
CA ARG A 57 -1.18 -13.08 12.13
C ARG A 57 -2.01 -14.25 11.67
N MET A 58 -1.38 -15.20 11.02
CA MET A 58 -1.98 -16.47 10.62
C MET A 58 -1.07 -17.64 11.00
N PRO A 59 -1.62 -18.84 11.21
CA PRO A 59 -0.83 -20.06 11.50
C PRO A 59 0.01 -20.46 10.28
N ASN A 60 0.98 -21.34 10.49
CA ASN A 60 1.85 -21.96 9.47
C ASN A 60 2.75 -20.97 8.73
N LEU A 61 2.19 -19.92 8.14
CA LEU A 61 2.89 -18.82 7.46
C LEU A 61 2.11 -17.53 7.72
N ASP A 62 2.77 -16.53 8.29
CA ASP A 62 2.17 -15.24 8.59
C ASP A 62 1.90 -14.41 7.32
N GLY A 63 1.04 -13.40 7.44
CA GLY A 63 0.61 -12.59 6.30
C GLY A 63 1.70 -11.70 5.74
N ILE A 64 2.70 -11.32 6.52
CA ILE A 64 3.82 -10.49 6.06
C ILE A 64 4.72 -11.32 5.13
N GLU A 65 5.05 -12.54 5.54
CA GLU A 65 5.84 -13.45 4.71
C GLU A 65 5.06 -13.91 3.48
N ALA A 66 3.75 -14.19 3.63
CA ALA A 66 2.87 -14.47 2.49
C ALA A 66 2.85 -13.30 1.49
N THR A 67 2.72 -12.06 1.98
CA THR A 67 2.79 -10.84 1.16
C THR A 67 4.09 -10.80 0.37
N ARG A 68 5.24 -11.00 1.03
CA ARG A 68 6.56 -10.98 0.38
C ARG A 68 6.66 -11.99 -0.75
N GLN A 69 6.19 -13.22 -0.52
CA GLN A 69 6.23 -14.30 -1.53
C GLN A 69 5.26 -14.04 -2.69
N ILE A 70 4.06 -13.55 -2.43
CA ILE A 70 3.10 -13.17 -3.48
C ILE A 70 3.68 -12.05 -4.35
N VAL A 71 4.27 -11.03 -3.74
CA VAL A 71 4.92 -9.94 -4.46
C VAL A 71 6.11 -10.43 -5.28
N ALA A 72 6.97 -11.25 -4.69
CA ALA A 72 8.14 -11.81 -5.36
C ALA A 72 7.78 -12.74 -6.53
N SER A 73 6.60 -13.37 -6.52
CA SER A 73 6.11 -14.18 -7.64
C SER A 73 5.68 -13.35 -8.87
N GLY A 74 5.66 -12.02 -8.78
CA GLY A 74 5.22 -11.13 -9.85
C GLY A 74 3.70 -10.96 -9.93
N SER A 75 2.94 -11.38 -8.92
CA SER A 75 1.49 -11.16 -8.84
C SER A 75 1.15 -9.66 -8.97
N ARG A 76 0.10 -9.35 -9.71
CA ARG A 76 -0.42 -7.97 -9.87
C ARG A 76 -1.37 -7.56 -8.76
N ALA A 77 -1.81 -8.51 -7.94
CA ALA A 77 -2.72 -8.27 -6.84
C ALA A 77 -2.21 -7.17 -5.91
N ARG A 78 -3.07 -6.24 -5.53
CA ARG A 78 -2.79 -5.22 -4.51
C ARG A 78 -3.09 -5.81 -3.14
N ILE A 79 -2.21 -5.63 -2.18
CA ILE A 79 -2.35 -6.25 -0.87
C ILE A 79 -2.71 -5.19 0.17
N LEU A 80 -3.92 -5.31 0.73
CA LEU A 80 -4.40 -4.54 1.87
C LEU A 80 -4.18 -5.36 3.13
N VAL A 81 -3.23 -4.94 3.95
CA VAL A 81 -2.97 -5.63 5.21
C VAL A 81 -3.98 -5.20 6.26
N LEU A 82 -4.54 -6.18 6.97
CA LEU A 82 -5.51 -6.00 8.05
C LEU A 82 -4.86 -6.41 9.38
N THR A 83 -5.12 -5.65 10.45
CA THR A 83 -4.63 -5.98 11.78
C THR A 83 -5.57 -5.47 12.88
N THR A 84 -5.53 -6.12 14.02
CA THR A 84 -6.27 -5.68 15.22
C THR A 84 -5.50 -4.63 16.03
N TYR A 85 -4.19 -4.51 15.84
CA TYR A 85 -3.34 -3.60 16.59
C TYR A 85 -2.53 -2.70 15.67
N ASP A 86 -2.53 -1.42 16.01
CA ASP A 86 -1.72 -0.36 15.38
C ASP A 86 -0.25 -0.43 15.88
N ALA A 87 0.34 -1.63 15.83
CA ALA A 87 1.75 -1.78 16.18
C ALA A 87 2.58 -1.36 14.96
N ASP A 88 3.27 -0.23 15.09
CA ASP A 88 4.11 0.39 14.06
C ASP A 88 5.07 -0.61 13.37
N GLU A 89 5.54 -1.62 14.11
CA GLU A 89 6.44 -2.66 13.61
C GLU A 89 5.80 -3.52 12.50
N TYR A 90 4.52 -3.89 12.65
CA TYR A 90 3.82 -4.70 11.64
C TYR A 90 3.50 -3.89 10.38
N VAL A 91 3.13 -2.63 10.55
CA VAL A 91 2.87 -1.72 9.43
C VAL A 91 4.14 -1.55 8.59
N TYR A 92 5.27 -1.30 9.24
CA TYR A 92 6.57 -1.20 8.59
C TYR A 92 6.94 -2.49 7.83
N ALA A 93 6.87 -3.64 8.50
CA ALA A 93 7.21 -4.93 7.91
C ALA A 93 6.30 -5.29 6.73
N ALA A 94 5.00 -4.99 6.82
CA ALA A 94 4.04 -5.21 5.73
C ALA A 94 4.37 -4.37 4.49
N ILE A 95 4.70 -3.11 4.68
CA ILE A 95 5.09 -2.21 3.59
C ILE A 95 6.41 -2.65 2.95
N GLN A 96 7.40 -3.03 3.73
CA GLN A 96 8.65 -3.60 3.24
C GLN A 96 8.43 -4.90 2.45
N ALA A 97 7.43 -5.70 2.85
CA ALA A 97 7.02 -6.88 2.12
C ALA A 97 6.30 -6.57 0.79
N GLY A 98 5.90 -5.33 0.56
CA GLY A 98 5.23 -4.86 -0.66
C GLY A 98 3.72 -4.70 -0.54
N ALA A 99 3.18 -4.51 0.67
CA ALA A 99 1.78 -4.17 0.87
C ALA A 99 1.44 -2.81 0.23
N SER A 100 0.26 -2.72 -0.37
CA SER A 100 -0.26 -1.52 -1.06
C SER A 100 -1.07 -0.62 -0.11
N GLY A 101 -1.44 -1.12 1.05
CA GLY A 101 -2.22 -0.40 2.05
C GLY A 101 -2.35 -1.15 3.36
N PHE A 102 -2.94 -0.45 4.32
CA PHE A 102 -3.13 -0.94 5.68
C PHE A 102 -4.47 -0.44 6.24
N LEU A 103 -5.19 -1.30 6.93
CA LEU A 103 -6.46 -0.97 7.58
C LEU A 103 -6.60 -1.73 8.91
N LEU A 104 -7.22 -1.13 9.90
CA LEU A 104 -7.56 -1.81 11.14
C LEU A 104 -8.78 -2.72 10.94
N LYS A 105 -8.81 -3.89 11.57
CA LYS A 105 -9.94 -4.85 11.47
C LYS A 105 -11.23 -4.31 12.10
N ASP A 106 -11.16 -3.31 12.97
CA ASP A 106 -12.31 -2.61 13.56
C ASP A 106 -12.84 -1.46 12.69
N ALA A 107 -12.28 -1.26 11.50
CA ALA A 107 -12.73 -0.28 10.52
C ALA A 107 -14.20 -0.54 10.15
N GLN A 108 -14.95 0.54 9.92
CA GLN A 108 -16.33 0.43 9.48
C GLN A 108 -16.45 -0.22 8.11
N PRO A 109 -17.52 -0.96 7.80
CA PRO A 109 -17.74 -1.61 6.50
C PRO A 109 -17.55 -0.67 5.30
N ALA A 110 -18.00 0.58 5.42
CA ALA A 110 -17.83 1.59 4.36
C ALA A 110 -16.36 1.91 4.08
N GLN A 111 -15.53 1.97 5.12
CA GLN A 111 -14.10 2.21 5.01
C GLN A 111 -13.36 1.04 4.35
N LEU A 112 -13.76 -0.20 4.66
CA LEU A 112 -13.19 -1.39 3.99
C LEU A 112 -13.50 -1.38 2.49
N VAL A 113 -14.75 -1.08 2.12
CA VAL A 113 -15.15 -0.99 0.70
C VAL A 113 -14.39 0.11 -0.02
N GLU A 114 -14.29 1.30 0.58
CA GLU A 114 -13.51 2.41 0.03
C GLU A 114 -12.03 2.02 -0.14
N ALA A 115 -11.45 1.37 0.89
CA ALA A 115 -10.07 0.88 0.86
C ALA A 115 -9.82 -0.06 -0.32
N ILE A 116 -10.69 -1.06 -0.52
CA ILE A 116 -10.61 -1.99 -1.64
C ILE A 116 -10.65 -1.25 -2.97
N GLN A 117 -11.60 -0.33 -3.14
CA GLN A 117 -11.78 0.42 -4.39
C GLN A 117 -10.58 1.33 -4.71
N VAL A 118 -10.06 2.04 -3.71
CA VAL A 118 -8.90 2.92 -3.84
C VAL A 118 -7.66 2.13 -4.24
N ILE A 119 -7.41 1.00 -3.57
CA ILE A 119 -6.25 0.16 -3.85
C ILE A 119 -6.38 -0.51 -5.22
N ALA A 120 -7.56 -1.02 -5.59
CA ALA A 120 -7.82 -1.60 -6.92
C ALA A 120 -7.58 -0.59 -8.05
N ALA A 121 -7.86 0.69 -7.82
CA ALA A 121 -7.57 1.77 -8.77
C ALA A 121 -6.08 2.11 -8.89
N GLY A 122 -5.21 1.48 -8.08
CA GLY A 122 -3.76 1.76 -8.04
C GLY A 122 -3.37 2.96 -7.19
N ASP A 123 -4.35 3.58 -6.52
CA ASP A 123 -4.09 4.59 -5.51
C ASP A 123 -3.69 3.91 -4.18
N ALA A 124 -2.86 4.54 -3.37
CA ALA A 124 -2.50 3.99 -2.06
C ALA A 124 -3.46 4.47 -0.99
N LEU A 125 -3.93 3.54 -0.17
CA LEU A 125 -4.69 3.86 1.03
C LEU A 125 -3.75 3.91 2.24
N LEU A 126 -3.00 4.97 2.32
CA LEU A 126 -2.34 5.36 3.57
C LEU A 126 -2.98 6.68 3.99
N ALA A 127 -3.70 6.67 5.12
CA ALA A 127 -4.11 7.92 5.72
C ALA A 127 -2.86 8.80 5.90
N PRO A 128 -2.93 10.12 5.67
CA PRO A 128 -1.77 11.02 5.78
C PRO A 128 -1.05 10.91 7.13
N SER A 129 -1.78 10.58 8.20
CA SER A 129 -1.25 10.30 9.53
C SER A 129 -0.43 9.01 9.58
N VAL A 130 -0.89 7.94 8.93
CA VAL A 130 -0.18 6.64 8.84
C VAL A 130 1.04 6.79 7.95
N THR A 131 0.92 7.48 6.83
CA THR A 131 2.08 7.79 5.97
C THR A 131 3.15 8.54 6.76
N ARG A 132 2.81 9.59 7.49
CA ARG A 132 3.78 10.34 8.30
C ARG A 132 4.43 9.51 9.40
N ARG A 133 3.67 8.66 10.12
CA ARG A 133 4.22 7.76 11.15
C ARG A 133 5.18 6.72 10.56
N LEU A 134 4.83 6.14 9.44
CA LEU A 134 5.69 5.22 8.70
C LEU A 134 6.97 5.89 8.25
N LEU A 135 6.88 7.11 7.71
CA LEU A 135 8.02 7.88 7.25
C LEU A 135 8.98 8.22 8.40
N ALA A 136 8.45 8.50 9.59
CA ALA A 136 9.27 8.73 10.77
C ALA A 136 10.02 7.45 11.23
N GLN A 137 9.42 6.27 11.06
CA GLN A 137 10.09 5.00 11.35
C GLN A 137 11.12 4.63 10.28
N PHE A 138 10.81 4.84 8.99
CA PHE A 138 11.79 4.70 7.92
C PHE A 138 13.03 5.56 8.16
N ALA A 139 12.83 6.80 8.58
CA ALA A 139 13.93 7.72 8.89
C ALA A 139 14.83 7.25 10.02
N ARG A 140 14.28 6.54 11.01
CA ARG A 140 15.03 5.98 12.14
C ARG A 140 15.72 4.66 11.80
N ALA A 141 15.14 3.87 10.90
CA ALA A 141 15.61 2.54 10.52
C ALA A 141 16.67 2.56 9.41
N LEU A 142 16.68 3.61 8.58
CA LEU A 142 17.70 3.77 7.56
C LEU A 142 19.00 4.26 8.24
N PRO A 143 20.08 3.46 8.28
CA PRO A 143 21.39 4.00 8.57
C PRO A 143 21.67 5.09 7.54
N ALA A 144 22.34 6.17 7.94
CA ALA A 144 22.79 7.24 7.05
C ALA A 144 23.70 6.65 5.95
N LYS A 145 23.09 5.97 4.98
CA LYS A 145 23.77 5.36 3.83
C LYS A 145 23.90 6.39 2.74
N GLN A 146 25.08 6.50 2.27
CA GLN A 146 25.55 7.31 1.15
C GLN A 146 24.50 7.45 0.04
N THR A 147 24.17 8.67 -0.26
CA THR A 147 23.24 9.12 -1.31
C THR A 147 23.80 8.80 -2.72
N THR A 148 23.78 7.55 -3.09
CA THR A 148 23.83 7.22 -4.51
C THR A 148 22.39 7.27 -5.01
N THR A 149 22.04 8.38 -5.66
CA THR A 149 20.73 8.52 -6.35
C THR A 149 20.54 7.30 -7.25
N PRO A 150 19.50 6.47 -7.05
CA PRO A 150 19.28 5.33 -7.92
C PRO A 150 19.21 5.79 -9.38
N PRO A 151 19.85 5.10 -10.32
CA PRO A 151 19.84 5.48 -11.74
C PRO A 151 18.44 5.72 -12.31
N ALA A 152 17.44 4.97 -11.81
CA ALA A 152 16.05 5.11 -12.21
C ALA A 152 15.46 6.51 -11.94
N LEU A 153 15.95 7.25 -10.93
CA LEU A 153 15.46 8.61 -10.66
C LEU A 153 15.92 9.61 -11.75
N SER A 154 17.01 9.33 -12.46
CA SER A 154 17.48 10.19 -13.55
C SER A 154 16.58 10.12 -14.80
N GLU A 155 15.71 9.10 -14.91
CA GLU A 155 14.77 8.95 -16.01
C GLU A 155 13.47 9.78 -15.80
N LEU A 156 13.30 10.35 -14.61
CA LEU A 156 12.15 11.18 -14.32
C LEU A 156 12.33 12.58 -14.90
N THR A 157 11.25 13.09 -15.48
CA THR A 157 11.17 14.51 -15.84
C THR A 157 11.13 15.38 -14.57
N ALA A 158 11.45 16.66 -14.69
CA ALA A 158 11.35 17.62 -13.58
C ALA A 158 9.95 17.58 -12.91
N ARG A 159 8.89 17.44 -13.72
CA ARG A 159 7.51 17.37 -13.23
C ARG A 159 7.23 16.07 -12.48
N GLU A 160 7.71 14.94 -12.96
CA GLU A 160 7.57 13.64 -12.27
C GLU A 160 8.36 13.62 -10.95
N THR A 161 9.55 14.23 -10.94
CA THR A 161 10.34 14.39 -9.69
C THR A 161 9.62 15.27 -8.68
N GLU A 162 9.00 16.36 -9.13
CA GLU A 162 8.18 17.23 -8.26
C GLU A 162 6.98 16.47 -7.70
N VAL A 163 6.26 15.71 -8.54
CA VAL A 163 5.15 14.85 -8.12
C VAL A 163 5.64 13.81 -7.09
N LEU A 164 6.78 13.15 -7.32
CA LEU A 164 7.33 12.16 -6.40
C LEU A 164 7.65 12.78 -5.02
N ARG A 165 8.24 13.98 -4.97
CA ARG A 165 8.49 14.69 -3.71
C ARG A 165 7.20 15.00 -2.96
N LEU A 166 6.18 15.48 -3.65
CA LEU A 166 4.89 15.81 -3.04
C LEU A 166 4.15 14.56 -2.57
N LEU A 167 4.23 13.45 -3.32
CA LEU A 167 3.75 12.13 -2.91
C LEU A 167 4.41 11.67 -1.62
N ALA A 168 5.73 11.80 -1.54
CA ALA A 168 6.51 11.42 -0.37
C ALA A 168 6.19 12.30 0.88
N ASN A 169 5.69 13.51 0.68
CA ASN A 169 5.16 14.35 1.75
C ASN A 169 3.71 14.00 2.15
N GLY A 170 3.12 12.94 1.59
CA GLY A 170 1.81 12.43 1.96
C GLY A 170 0.62 13.14 1.32
N LEU A 171 0.80 13.97 0.28
CA LEU A 171 -0.30 14.67 -0.38
C LEU A 171 -1.18 13.70 -1.18
N SER A 172 -2.50 13.81 -1.06
CA SER A 172 -3.48 13.11 -1.90
C SER A 172 -3.47 13.63 -3.34
N ASN A 173 -4.12 12.92 -4.28
CA ASN A 173 -4.21 13.38 -5.66
C ASN A 173 -4.95 14.72 -5.78
N ALA A 174 -5.95 14.98 -4.94
CA ALA A 174 -6.66 16.26 -4.88
C ALA A 174 -5.73 17.40 -4.40
N GLU A 175 -4.96 17.18 -3.33
CA GLU A 175 -3.99 18.15 -2.83
C GLU A 175 -2.85 18.39 -3.83
N LEU A 176 -2.38 17.33 -4.52
CA LEU A 176 -1.43 17.46 -5.62
C LEU A 176 -1.99 18.31 -6.77
N ALA A 177 -3.25 18.07 -7.16
CA ALA A 177 -3.90 18.81 -8.22
C ALA A 177 -3.97 20.31 -7.89
N GLN A 178 -4.35 20.64 -6.66
CA GLN A 178 -4.36 22.02 -6.16
C GLN A 178 -2.94 22.64 -6.15
N ARG A 179 -1.97 21.92 -5.59
CA ARG A 179 -0.59 22.39 -5.46
C ARG A 179 0.10 22.63 -6.79
N LEU A 180 -0.20 21.78 -7.77
CA LEU A 180 0.41 21.79 -9.09
C LEU A 180 -0.39 22.56 -10.15
N PHE A 181 -1.56 23.10 -9.77
CA PHE A 181 -2.49 23.82 -10.65
C PHE A 181 -2.91 23.00 -11.87
N VAL A 182 -3.24 21.73 -11.67
CA VAL A 182 -3.70 20.81 -12.73
C VAL A 182 -4.95 20.04 -12.26
N SER A 183 -5.58 19.27 -13.17
CA SER A 183 -6.68 18.39 -12.80
C SER A 183 -6.18 17.12 -12.07
N GLU A 184 -7.04 16.49 -11.26
CA GLU A 184 -6.72 15.19 -10.65
C GLU A 184 -6.44 14.11 -11.68
N ALA A 185 -7.10 14.14 -12.85
CA ALA A 185 -6.84 13.23 -13.95
C ALA A 185 -5.40 13.39 -14.48
N THR A 186 -4.90 14.62 -14.55
CA THR A 186 -3.51 14.92 -14.92
C THR A 186 -2.54 14.41 -13.86
N VAL A 187 -2.86 14.57 -12.57
CA VAL A 187 -2.05 14.00 -11.48
C VAL A 187 -1.99 12.48 -11.59
N LYS A 188 -3.13 11.80 -11.78
CA LYS A 188 -3.16 10.34 -11.97
C LYS A 188 -2.29 9.89 -13.13
N SER A 189 -2.31 10.63 -14.24
CA SER A 189 -1.44 10.36 -15.40
C SER A 189 0.04 10.50 -15.04
N HIS A 190 0.44 11.55 -14.33
CA HIS A 190 1.83 11.72 -13.87
C HIS A 190 2.27 10.62 -12.91
N VAL A 191 1.41 10.24 -11.94
CA VAL A 191 1.68 9.15 -11.01
C VAL A 191 1.85 7.82 -11.75
N SER A 192 0.95 7.48 -12.67
CA SER A 192 1.03 6.25 -13.46
C SER A 192 2.31 6.20 -14.32
N SER A 193 2.70 7.32 -14.94
CA SER A 193 3.93 7.43 -15.72
C SER A 193 5.18 7.24 -14.85
N LEU A 194 5.20 7.88 -13.68
CA LEU A 194 6.27 7.78 -12.69
C LEU A 194 6.43 6.32 -12.20
N LEU A 195 5.33 5.67 -11.79
CA LEU A 195 5.36 4.28 -11.31
C LEU A 195 5.91 3.33 -12.38
N ARG A 196 5.45 3.50 -13.62
CA ARG A 196 5.93 2.70 -14.75
C ARG A 196 7.42 2.90 -15.02
N LYS A 197 7.92 4.14 -15.02
CA LYS A 197 9.36 4.46 -15.26
C LYS A 197 10.24 3.87 -14.16
N LEU A 198 9.78 3.92 -12.91
CA LEU A 198 10.51 3.40 -11.75
C LEU A 198 10.31 1.89 -11.54
N GLY A 199 9.45 1.22 -12.33
CA GLY A 199 9.12 -0.20 -12.16
C GLY A 199 8.42 -0.50 -10.84
N LEU A 200 7.67 0.47 -10.30
CA LEU A 200 7.01 0.37 -9.00
C LEU A 200 5.56 -0.08 -9.14
N ARG A 201 5.09 -0.89 -8.20
CA ARG A 201 3.74 -1.46 -8.22
C ARG A 201 2.67 -0.43 -7.88
N ASP A 202 2.95 0.45 -6.92
CA ASP A 202 2.00 1.41 -6.39
C ASP A 202 2.68 2.63 -5.75
N ARG A 203 1.85 3.56 -5.31
CA ARG A 203 2.28 4.80 -4.69
C ARG A 203 3.08 4.61 -3.40
N VAL A 204 2.79 3.55 -2.62
CA VAL A 204 3.51 3.27 -1.36
C VAL A 204 4.97 3.01 -1.67
N GLN A 205 5.24 2.20 -2.71
CA GLN A 205 6.59 1.90 -3.15
C GLN A 205 7.32 3.14 -3.68
N ALA A 206 6.60 4.07 -4.32
CA ALA A 206 7.18 5.34 -4.76
C ALA A 206 7.60 6.22 -3.57
N VAL A 207 6.79 6.26 -2.51
CA VAL A 207 7.11 6.98 -1.27
C VAL A 207 8.36 6.37 -0.62
N ILE A 208 8.43 5.04 -0.47
CA ILE A 208 9.60 4.34 0.08
C ILE A 208 10.86 4.72 -0.71
N LEU A 209 10.82 4.57 -2.02
CA LEU A 209 11.96 4.88 -2.89
C LEU A 209 12.43 6.34 -2.74
N ALA A 210 11.50 7.29 -2.60
CA ALA A 210 11.85 8.70 -2.42
C ALA A 210 12.64 8.96 -1.13
N TYR A 211 12.31 8.23 -0.05
CA TYR A 211 13.06 8.31 1.22
C TYR A 211 14.39 7.56 1.17
N GLU A 212 14.41 6.34 0.62
CA GLU A 212 15.64 5.55 0.46
C GLU A 212 16.67 6.27 -0.41
N ALA A 213 16.21 6.97 -1.42
CA ALA A 213 17.05 7.77 -2.33
C ALA A 213 17.45 9.14 -1.75
N GLY A 214 16.99 9.50 -0.55
CA GLY A 214 17.26 10.81 0.05
C GLY A 214 16.62 11.98 -0.69
N LEU A 215 15.62 11.73 -1.55
CA LEU A 215 14.91 12.78 -2.29
C LEU A 215 14.06 13.65 -1.37
N VAL A 216 13.64 13.08 -0.24
CA VAL A 216 12.90 13.74 0.85
C VAL A 216 13.50 13.30 2.17
N THR A 217 13.70 14.25 3.08
CA THR A 217 14.09 13.98 4.46
C THR A 217 12.88 14.13 5.36
N PRO A 218 12.71 13.31 6.41
CA PRO A 218 11.66 13.49 7.39
C PRO A 218 11.76 14.89 8.01
N GLY A 219 10.67 15.65 7.98
CA GLY A 219 10.61 16.93 8.65
C GLY A 219 10.62 16.77 10.18
N PRO A 220 10.99 17.82 10.96
CA PRO A 220 10.91 17.78 12.41
C PRO A 220 9.49 17.47 12.86
N GLN A 221 9.36 16.56 13.83
CA GLN A 221 8.05 16.18 14.37
C GLN A 221 7.53 17.28 15.31
N PRO A 222 6.21 17.47 15.42
CA PRO A 222 5.65 18.27 16.50
C PRO A 222 5.94 17.54 17.82
N GLY A 223 6.93 18.02 18.55
CA GLY A 223 7.40 17.42 19.82
C GLY A 223 8.91 17.22 19.92
N ASP A 224 9.68 17.38 18.86
CA ASP A 224 11.13 17.42 18.97
C ASP A 224 11.56 18.76 19.60
N PRO A 225 12.39 18.76 20.65
CA PRO A 225 12.91 19.99 21.21
C PRO A 225 13.81 20.68 20.19
N VAL A 226 13.56 21.98 20.03
CA VAL A 226 14.38 22.92 19.24
C VAL A 226 15.75 23.09 19.89
#